data_04d64c7eb768db45f70a3fd731304ec5
#
_entry.id   04d64c7eb768db45f70a3fd731304ec5
#
_cell.length_a   1.000
_cell.length_b   1.000
_cell.length_c   1.000
_cell.angle_alpha   90.00
_cell.angle_beta   90.00
_cell.angle_gamma   90.00
#
_symmetry.space_group_name_H-M   'P 1'
#
loop_
_entity.id
_entity.type
_entity.pdbx_description
1 polymer ?
#
loop_
_entity_poly.entity_id
_entity_poly.type
_entity_poly.pdbx_seq_one_letter_code
_entity_poly.pdbx_strand_id
1 'polypeptide(L)'
;FSGIAQVIAAGTVLSDVYLYLGIGLLLTGFAFKVALAPFHMWSPDVYQGAPTTITGFLCTAPKAAGFGAVLKVFMIAFPETFTQWQDLFWVLAALTMTVGNISALVQSNVKRMLAFSSVSHAGYIVIGILVQDMAGISAVLFYLVVYSIMNLGAFAILSMAENDEQDLTFRQFRGLASRNPLLSAAMAIFMVSLAGFPPTAGFIAKYGLFSAAIAKGYIWLVVIAVLNTLVSFYYY
;
A
#
# COMPACT_ATOMS: atom_id res chain seq x y z
N PHE A 1 -22.20 11.39 2.73
CA PHE A 1 -21.89 10.59 1.53
C PHE A 1 -23.14 9.95 0.93
N SER A 2 -24.07 9.41 1.75
CA SER A 2 -25.33 8.84 1.26
C SER A 2 -26.19 9.84 0.45
N GLY A 3 -26.19 11.12 0.83
CA GLY A 3 -26.87 12.17 0.07
C GLY A 3 -26.28 12.37 -1.34
N ILE A 4 -24.96 12.21 -1.51
CA ILE A 4 -24.31 12.28 -2.84
C ILE A 4 -24.79 11.12 -3.71
N ALA A 5 -24.80 9.90 -3.17
CA ALA A 5 -25.28 8.73 -3.88
C ALA A 5 -26.76 8.90 -4.32
N GLN A 6 -27.61 9.45 -3.45
CA GLN A 6 -29.03 9.71 -3.79
C GLN A 6 -29.19 10.72 -4.92
N VAL A 7 -28.40 11.80 -4.92
CA VAL A 7 -28.44 12.83 -5.98
C VAL A 7 -27.96 12.25 -7.32
N ILE A 8 -26.95 11.41 -7.30
CA ILE A 8 -26.44 10.73 -8.51
C ILE A 8 -27.49 9.74 -9.04
N ALA A 9 -28.05 8.89 -8.17
CA ALA A 9 -29.08 7.92 -8.54
C ALA A 9 -30.36 8.59 -9.08
N ALA A 10 -30.68 9.79 -8.57
CA ALA A 10 -31.82 10.57 -9.05
C ALA A 10 -31.61 11.24 -10.42
N GLY A 11 -30.41 11.14 -11.01
CA GLY A 11 -30.09 11.76 -12.31
C GLY A 11 -30.17 13.30 -12.32
N THR A 12 -30.12 13.93 -11.16
CA THR A 12 -30.21 15.39 -11.02
C THR A 12 -28.91 16.15 -11.19
N VAL A 13 -27.83 15.43 -11.57
CA VAL A 13 -26.51 16.04 -11.81
C VAL A 13 -26.55 16.84 -13.13
N LEU A 14 -26.14 18.10 -13.08
CA LEU A 14 -26.18 19.08 -14.17
C LEU A 14 -25.50 18.66 -15.47
N SER A 15 -24.47 17.81 -15.40
CA SER A 15 -23.90 17.03 -16.52
C SER A 15 -22.97 15.95 -16.01
N ASP A 16 -22.91 14.81 -16.69
CA ASP A 16 -21.98 13.70 -16.40
C ASP A 16 -20.51 14.15 -16.41
N VAL A 17 -20.18 15.14 -17.23
CA VAL A 17 -18.81 15.69 -17.35
C VAL A 17 -18.29 16.26 -16.01
N TYR A 18 -19.11 17.03 -15.29
CA TYR A 18 -18.70 17.58 -13.99
C TYR A 18 -18.57 16.48 -12.93
N LEU A 19 -19.41 15.46 -12.98
CA LEU A 19 -19.32 14.31 -12.08
C LEU A 19 -17.99 13.56 -12.29
N TYR A 20 -17.66 13.24 -13.54
CA TYR A 20 -16.41 12.52 -13.86
C TYR A 20 -15.17 13.35 -13.58
N LEU A 21 -15.19 14.66 -13.84
CA LEU A 21 -14.11 15.56 -13.42
C LEU A 21 -13.94 15.56 -11.90
N GLY A 22 -15.04 15.63 -11.14
CA GLY A 22 -15.01 15.59 -9.69
C GLY A 22 -14.42 14.26 -9.16
N ILE A 23 -14.85 13.11 -9.71
CA ILE A 23 -14.32 11.78 -9.37
C ILE A 23 -12.82 11.71 -9.70
N GLY A 24 -12.40 12.18 -10.86
CA GLY A 24 -11.01 12.20 -11.29
C GLY A 24 -10.11 13.05 -10.37
N LEU A 25 -10.58 14.24 -9.97
CA LEU A 25 -9.85 15.10 -9.03
C LEU A 25 -9.77 14.48 -7.62
N LEU A 26 -10.86 13.89 -7.13
CA LEU A 26 -10.86 13.16 -5.85
C LEU A 26 -9.90 11.98 -5.89
N LEU A 27 -9.93 11.18 -6.96
CA LEU A 27 -9.03 10.05 -7.13
C LEU A 27 -7.57 10.50 -7.17
N THR A 28 -7.25 11.59 -7.88
CA THR A 28 -5.90 12.17 -7.92
C THR A 28 -5.44 12.59 -6.53
N GLY A 29 -6.29 13.29 -5.77
CA GLY A 29 -5.99 13.69 -4.39
C GLY A 29 -5.75 12.50 -3.46
N PHE A 30 -6.58 11.47 -3.54
CA PHE A 30 -6.39 10.24 -2.78
C PHE A 30 -5.16 9.46 -3.24
N ALA A 31 -4.94 9.34 -4.55
CA ALA A 31 -3.76 8.68 -5.11
C ALA A 31 -2.46 9.33 -4.63
N PHE A 32 -2.42 10.67 -4.59
CA PHE A 32 -1.32 11.40 -3.98
C PHE A 32 -1.20 11.08 -2.48
N LYS A 33 -2.30 11.14 -1.71
CA LYS A 33 -2.29 10.92 -0.26
C LYS A 33 -1.79 9.54 0.15
N VAL A 34 -2.19 8.48 -0.57
CA VAL A 34 -1.77 7.10 -0.27
C VAL A 34 -0.54 6.66 -1.07
N ALA A 35 0.04 7.58 -1.85
CA ALA A 35 1.24 7.39 -2.69
C ALA A 35 1.06 6.28 -3.76
N LEU A 36 -0.03 6.35 -4.56
CA LEU A 36 -0.16 5.51 -5.77
C LEU A 36 0.65 6.10 -6.92
N ALA A 37 1.25 5.25 -7.74
CA ALA A 37 1.90 5.69 -8.96
C ALA A 37 0.86 6.20 -9.98
N PRO A 38 1.13 7.34 -10.66
CA PRO A 38 2.39 8.12 -10.70
C PRO A 38 2.54 9.16 -9.58
N PHE A 39 1.57 9.33 -8.69
CA PHE A 39 1.54 10.39 -7.67
C PHE A 39 2.37 10.09 -6.40
N HIS A 40 3.24 9.08 -6.43
CA HIS A 40 4.01 8.56 -5.29
C HIS A 40 5.35 9.28 -5.06
N MET A 41 5.80 10.13 -5.98
CA MET A 41 7.18 10.65 -6.02
C MET A 41 7.65 11.36 -4.74
N TRP A 42 6.73 11.97 -4.00
CA TRP A 42 7.02 12.64 -2.74
C TRP A 42 7.40 11.68 -1.60
N SER A 43 6.85 10.46 -1.63
CA SER A 43 6.91 9.51 -0.51
C SER A 43 8.33 9.02 -0.20
N PRO A 44 9.16 8.58 -1.17
CA PRO A 44 10.51 8.11 -0.87
C PRO A 44 11.42 9.21 -0.29
N ASP A 45 11.30 10.43 -0.76
CA ASP A 45 12.14 11.55 -0.32
C ASP A 45 11.74 12.02 1.09
N VAL A 46 10.44 12.16 1.35
CA VAL A 46 9.92 12.49 2.68
C VAL A 46 10.27 11.40 3.70
N TYR A 47 10.13 10.12 3.33
CA TYR A 47 10.39 9.03 4.25
C TYR A 47 11.87 8.83 4.54
N GLN A 48 12.75 9.11 3.58
CA GLN A 48 14.19 9.09 3.80
C GLN A 48 14.64 10.26 4.67
N GLY A 49 14.10 11.47 4.44
CA GLY A 49 14.51 12.69 5.13
C GLY A 49 13.93 12.86 6.54
N ALA A 50 12.81 12.22 6.87
CA ALA A 50 12.21 12.30 8.19
C ALA A 50 12.97 11.43 9.21
N PRO A 51 12.91 11.75 10.53
CA PRO A 51 13.40 10.87 11.59
C PRO A 51 12.77 9.47 11.47
N THR A 52 13.53 8.42 11.75
CA THR A 52 13.13 7.02 11.48
C THR A 52 11.83 6.63 12.17
N THR A 53 11.61 7.07 13.41
CA THR A 53 10.36 6.85 14.15
C THR A 53 9.16 7.54 13.50
N ILE A 54 9.36 8.77 13.01
CA ILE A 54 8.32 9.53 12.29
C ILE A 54 8.00 8.87 10.94
N THR A 55 9.02 8.35 10.25
CA THR A 55 8.82 7.60 9.00
C THR A 55 7.93 6.36 9.22
N GLY A 56 8.16 5.61 10.30
CA GLY A 56 7.29 4.48 10.67
C GLY A 56 5.82 4.89 10.83
N PHE A 57 5.57 6.01 11.52
CA PHE A 57 4.23 6.57 11.65
C PHE A 57 3.65 7.00 10.29
N LEU A 58 4.42 7.73 9.47
CA LEU A 58 3.97 8.24 8.16
C LEU A 58 3.65 7.09 7.18
N CYS A 59 4.38 5.98 7.24
CA CYS A 59 4.11 4.80 6.43
C CYS A 59 2.79 4.11 6.78
N THR A 60 2.27 4.26 7.99
CA THR A 60 1.18 3.45 8.54
C THR A 60 -0.10 4.26 8.77
N ALA A 61 -0.15 5.11 9.78
CA ALA A 61 -1.38 5.78 10.19
C ALA A 61 -2.01 6.67 9.11
N PRO A 62 -1.27 7.57 8.42
CA PRO A 62 -1.84 8.38 7.35
C PRO A 62 -2.32 7.55 6.14
N LYS A 63 -1.64 6.43 5.84
CA LYS A 63 -2.07 5.51 4.78
C LYS A 63 -3.34 4.78 5.16
N ALA A 64 -3.43 4.24 6.37
CA ALA A 64 -4.64 3.58 6.85
C ALA A 64 -5.84 4.53 6.83
N ALA A 65 -5.68 5.77 7.30
CA ALA A 65 -6.70 6.80 7.23
C ALA A 65 -7.07 7.15 5.78
N GLY A 66 -6.07 7.28 4.89
CA GLY A 66 -6.27 7.55 3.47
C GLY A 66 -7.07 6.44 2.78
N PHE A 67 -6.72 5.18 2.97
CA PHE A 67 -7.46 4.06 2.41
C PHE A 67 -8.86 3.90 3.01
N GLY A 68 -9.02 4.16 4.32
CA GLY A 68 -10.34 4.22 4.94
C GLY A 68 -11.24 5.29 4.32
N ALA A 69 -10.68 6.46 3.99
CA ALA A 69 -11.39 7.51 3.29
C ALA A 69 -11.73 7.11 1.84
N VAL A 70 -10.80 6.50 1.10
CA VAL A 70 -11.04 5.97 -0.26
C VAL A 70 -12.19 4.97 -0.26
N LEU A 71 -12.15 3.97 0.63
CA LEU A 71 -13.23 2.99 0.77
C LEU A 71 -14.57 3.69 1.03
N LYS A 72 -14.61 4.60 2.00
CA LYS A 72 -15.84 5.31 2.37
C LYS A 72 -16.40 6.16 1.20
N VAL A 73 -15.53 6.84 0.47
CA VAL A 73 -15.94 7.70 -0.64
C VAL A 73 -16.40 6.86 -1.83
N PHE A 74 -15.59 5.93 -2.31
CA PHE A 74 -15.87 5.21 -3.55
C PHE A 74 -16.94 4.12 -3.38
N MET A 75 -17.07 3.52 -2.20
CA MET A 75 -18.11 2.50 -1.97
C MET A 75 -19.45 3.08 -1.50
N ILE A 76 -19.48 4.27 -0.87
CA ILE A 76 -20.73 4.83 -0.32
C ILE A 76 -21.24 5.98 -1.16
N ALA A 77 -20.37 6.87 -1.67
CA ALA A 77 -20.80 8.04 -2.43
C ALA A 77 -20.95 7.75 -3.93
N PHE A 78 -20.16 6.82 -4.48
CA PHE A 78 -20.08 6.54 -5.93
C PHE A 78 -20.31 5.08 -6.33
N PRO A 79 -21.24 4.32 -5.70
CA PRO A 79 -21.47 2.91 -6.07
C PRO A 79 -22.02 2.79 -7.49
N GLU A 80 -22.92 3.67 -7.92
CA GLU A 80 -23.56 3.66 -9.25
C GLU A 80 -22.58 3.94 -10.40
N THR A 81 -21.44 4.59 -10.10
CA THR A 81 -20.43 4.94 -11.11
C THR A 81 -19.24 3.97 -11.12
N PHE A 82 -19.35 2.82 -10.45
CA PHE A 82 -18.25 1.86 -10.32
C PHE A 82 -17.62 1.47 -11.67
N THR A 83 -18.44 1.18 -12.65
CA THR A 83 -17.99 0.76 -13.99
C THR A 83 -17.13 1.79 -14.71
N GLN A 84 -17.27 3.08 -14.37
CA GLN A 84 -16.51 4.16 -14.99
C GLN A 84 -15.10 4.33 -14.38
N TRP A 85 -14.92 3.97 -13.11
CA TRP A 85 -13.63 4.16 -12.45
C TRP A 85 -12.89 2.86 -12.09
N GLN A 86 -13.50 1.68 -12.27
CA GLN A 86 -12.87 0.38 -11.98
C GLN A 86 -11.59 0.16 -12.78
N ASP A 87 -11.59 0.45 -14.08
CA ASP A 87 -10.43 0.25 -14.95
C ASP A 87 -9.27 1.16 -14.56
N LEU A 88 -9.58 2.38 -14.12
CA LEU A 88 -8.57 3.32 -13.62
C LEU A 88 -7.92 2.80 -12.34
N PHE A 89 -8.70 2.27 -11.39
CA PHE A 89 -8.16 1.64 -10.19
C PHE A 89 -7.36 0.38 -10.52
N TRP A 90 -7.78 -0.41 -11.50
CA TRP A 90 -7.04 -1.58 -11.98
C TRP A 90 -5.66 -1.18 -12.49
N VAL A 91 -5.59 -0.18 -13.37
CA VAL A 91 -4.32 0.34 -13.91
C VAL A 91 -3.44 0.93 -12.81
N LEU A 92 -4.02 1.73 -11.90
CA LEU A 92 -3.29 2.30 -10.77
C LEU A 92 -2.73 1.21 -9.84
N ALA A 93 -3.48 0.14 -9.57
CA ALA A 93 -3.00 -0.97 -8.76
C ALA A 93 -1.80 -1.67 -9.42
N ALA A 94 -1.93 -2.06 -10.69
CA ALA A 94 -0.88 -2.74 -11.44
C ALA A 94 0.38 -1.87 -11.56
N LEU A 95 0.22 -0.61 -11.93
CA LEU A 95 1.31 0.35 -12.06
C LEU A 95 2.02 0.58 -10.72
N THR A 96 1.25 0.79 -9.64
CA THR A 96 1.79 1.08 -8.31
C THR A 96 2.59 -0.10 -7.75
N MET A 97 2.09 -1.33 -7.87
CA MET A 97 2.82 -2.53 -7.48
C MET A 97 4.14 -2.64 -8.26
N THR A 98 4.09 -2.46 -9.57
CA THR A 98 5.24 -2.64 -10.45
C THR A 98 6.30 -1.57 -10.22
N VAL A 99 5.91 -0.30 -10.25
CA VAL A 99 6.83 0.83 -10.03
C VAL A 99 7.44 0.76 -8.63
N GLY A 100 6.62 0.50 -7.59
CA GLY A 100 7.10 0.40 -6.22
C GLY A 100 8.14 -0.70 -6.05
N ASN A 101 7.88 -1.91 -6.56
CA ASN A 101 8.80 -3.04 -6.44
C ASN A 101 10.09 -2.85 -7.26
N ILE A 102 9.99 -2.41 -8.51
CA ILE A 102 11.18 -2.17 -9.34
C ILE A 102 12.05 -1.07 -8.72
N SER A 103 11.43 -0.01 -8.23
CA SER A 103 12.18 1.08 -7.59
C SER A 103 12.81 0.65 -6.27
N ALA A 104 12.18 -0.24 -5.49
CA ALA A 104 12.75 -0.78 -4.27
C ALA A 104 14.02 -1.61 -4.52
N LEU A 105 14.06 -2.38 -5.61
CA LEU A 105 15.21 -3.23 -5.98
C LEU A 105 16.53 -2.47 -6.12
N VAL A 106 16.50 -1.25 -6.60
CA VAL A 106 17.71 -0.46 -6.92
C VAL A 106 18.17 0.44 -5.76
N GLN A 107 17.51 0.38 -4.61
CA GLN A 107 17.85 1.22 -3.47
C GLN A 107 19.03 0.65 -2.67
N SER A 108 19.93 1.55 -2.23
CA SER A 108 21.01 1.24 -1.31
C SER A 108 20.73 1.65 0.15
N ASN A 109 19.74 2.53 0.34
CA ASN A 109 19.28 3.02 1.64
C ASN A 109 18.04 2.22 2.08
N VAL A 110 18.05 1.67 3.31
CA VAL A 110 16.98 0.80 3.82
C VAL A 110 15.68 1.57 4.04
N LYS A 111 15.74 2.82 4.52
CA LYS A 111 14.52 3.66 4.68
C LYS A 111 13.87 3.93 3.33
N ARG A 112 14.68 4.25 2.33
CA ARG A 112 14.20 4.51 0.96
C ARG A 112 13.65 3.25 0.30
N MET A 113 14.28 2.10 0.51
CA MET A 113 13.79 0.79 0.06
C MET A 113 12.41 0.50 0.69
N LEU A 114 12.26 0.67 2.01
CA LEU A 114 10.97 0.49 2.69
C LEU A 114 9.92 1.53 2.26
N ALA A 115 10.33 2.73 1.87
CA ALA A 115 9.42 3.72 1.30
C ALA A 115 8.83 3.24 -0.03
N PHE A 116 9.63 2.73 -0.96
CA PHE A 116 9.15 2.15 -2.22
C PHE A 116 8.36 0.85 -1.99
N SER A 117 8.76 0.03 -1.02
CA SER A 117 7.95 -1.09 -0.54
C SER A 117 6.56 -0.62 -0.12
N SER A 118 6.48 0.47 0.64
CA SER A 118 5.23 1.09 1.08
C SER A 118 4.36 1.57 -0.10
N VAL A 119 4.95 1.98 -1.22
CA VAL A 119 4.25 2.27 -2.48
C VAL A 119 3.68 0.98 -3.07
N SER A 120 4.47 -0.09 -3.19
CA SER A 120 3.98 -1.37 -3.72
C SER A 120 2.84 -1.96 -2.89
N HIS A 121 2.93 -1.87 -1.55
CA HIS A 121 1.86 -2.30 -0.65
C HIS A 121 0.56 -1.50 -0.84
N ALA A 122 0.65 -0.19 -1.15
CA ALA A 122 -0.53 0.59 -1.52
C ALA A 122 -1.22 0.03 -2.77
N GLY A 123 -0.46 -0.42 -3.77
CA GLY A 123 -1.00 -1.08 -4.96
C GLY A 123 -1.74 -2.39 -4.64
N TYR A 124 -1.22 -3.23 -3.73
CA TYR A 124 -1.94 -4.44 -3.28
C TYR A 124 -3.27 -4.10 -2.58
N ILE A 125 -3.30 -3.06 -1.75
CA ILE A 125 -4.52 -2.64 -1.05
C ILE A 125 -5.62 -2.20 -2.04
N VAL A 126 -5.26 -1.53 -3.13
CA VAL A 126 -6.20 -1.11 -4.20
C VAL A 126 -6.92 -2.30 -4.82
N ILE A 127 -6.30 -3.49 -4.88
CA ILE A 127 -6.94 -4.71 -5.37
C ILE A 127 -8.23 -5.00 -4.57
N GLY A 128 -8.18 -4.89 -3.25
CA GLY A 128 -9.35 -5.12 -2.40
C GLY A 128 -10.47 -4.07 -2.57
N ILE A 129 -10.11 -2.83 -2.98
CA ILE A 129 -11.09 -1.78 -3.29
C ILE A 129 -11.89 -2.14 -4.55
N LEU A 130 -11.25 -2.76 -5.54
CA LEU A 130 -11.90 -3.21 -6.77
C LEU A 130 -12.94 -4.32 -6.56
N VAL A 131 -12.86 -5.05 -5.46
CA VAL A 131 -13.79 -6.16 -5.17
C VAL A 131 -15.21 -5.68 -4.89
N GLN A 132 -15.39 -4.47 -4.37
CA GLN A 132 -16.68 -3.78 -4.15
C GLN A 132 -17.70 -4.56 -3.30
N ASP A 133 -17.23 -5.39 -2.36
CA ASP A 133 -18.09 -6.10 -1.43
C ASP A 133 -17.45 -6.21 -0.03
N MET A 134 -18.18 -6.85 0.90
CA MET A 134 -17.70 -7.03 2.28
C MET A 134 -16.43 -7.88 2.37
N ALA A 135 -16.19 -8.79 1.43
CA ALA A 135 -14.97 -9.59 1.39
C ALA A 135 -13.75 -8.70 1.05
N GLY A 136 -13.91 -7.82 0.05
CA GLY A 136 -12.88 -6.83 -0.29
C GLY A 136 -12.58 -5.86 0.85
N ILE A 137 -13.63 -5.29 1.48
CA ILE A 137 -13.46 -4.39 2.63
C ILE A 137 -12.72 -5.09 3.77
N SER A 138 -13.15 -6.29 4.14
CA SER A 138 -12.54 -7.06 5.23
C SER A 138 -11.08 -7.38 4.93
N ALA A 139 -10.77 -7.77 3.68
CA ALA A 139 -9.39 -8.04 3.24
C ALA A 139 -8.52 -6.79 3.31
N VAL A 140 -9.03 -5.62 2.87
CA VAL A 140 -8.31 -4.33 2.98
C VAL A 140 -8.05 -3.97 4.44
N LEU A 141 -9.05 -4.03 5.31
CA LEU A 141 -8.91 -3.68 6.72
C LEU A 141 -7.91 -4.61 7.42
N PHE A 142 -8.01 -5.91 7.20
CA PHE A 142 -7.06 -6.88 7.74
C PHE A 142 -5.63 -6.61 7.23
N TYR A 143 -5.49 -6.34 5.93
CA TYR A 143 -4.19 -6.00 5.34
C TYR A 143 -3.60 -4.75 5.97
N LEU A 144 -4.37 -3.69 6.15
CA LEU A 144 -3.91 -2.44 6.76
C LEU A 144 -3.42 -2.64 8.20
N VAL A 145 -4.10 -3.48 8.99
CA VAL A 145 -3.66 -3.81 10.36
C VAL A 145 -2.33 -4.56 10.34
N VAL A 146 -2.25 -5.65 9.56
CA VAL A 146 -1.03 -6.45 9.44
C VAL A 146 0.13 -5.62 8.92
N TYR A 147 -0.09 -4.85 7.85
CA TYR A 147 0.89 -3.94 7.26
C TYR A 147 1.40 -2.91 8.27
N SER A 148 0.50 -2.33 9.08
CA SER A 148 0.89 -1.35 10.10
C SER A 148 1.81 -1.96 11.16
N ILE A 149 1.50 -3.17 11.64
CA ILE A 149 2.33 -3.87 12.63
C ILE A 149 3.72 -4.18 12.04
N MET A 150 3.78 -4.71 10.82
CA MET A 150 5.04 -5.05 10.16
C MET A 150 5.93 -3.83 9.95
N ASN A 151 5.36 -2.72 9.44
CA ASN A 151 6.15 -1.52 9.19
C ASN A 151 6.57 -0.81 10.47
N LEU A 152 5.68 -0.63 11.44
CA LEU A 152 6.05 -0.04 12.73
C LEU A 152 7.15 -0.87 13.41
N GLY A 153 7.05 -2.20 13.38
CA GLY A 153 8.08 -3.08 13.92
C GLY A 153 9.42 -2.93 13.20
N ALA A 154 9.41 -2.93 11.86
CA ALA A 154 10.61 -2.76 11.05
C ALA A 154 11.28 -1.39 11.33
N PHE A 155 10.51 -0.29 11.29
CA PHE A 155 11.04 1.05 11.57
C PHE A 155 11.47 1.25 13.02
N ALA A 156 10.83 0.60 14.00
CA ALA A 156 11.29 0.59 15.38
C ALA A 156 12.67 -0.04 15.51
N ILE A 157 12.90 -1.19 14.84
CA ILE A 157 14.22 -1.84 14.84
C ILE A 157 15.25 -0.98 14.11
N LEU A 158 14.88 -0.36 12.98
CA LEU A 158 15.76 0.57 12.27
C LEU A 158 16.20 1.71 13.18
N SER A 159 15.27 2.33 13.92
CA SER A 159 15.58 3.44 14.82
C SER A 159 16.47 3.03 16.00
N MET A 160 16.39 1.76 16.46
CA MET A 160 17.28 1.22 17.50
C MET A 160 18.67 0.84 16.98
N ALA A 161 18.78 0.54 15.69
CA ALA A 161 20.03 0.17 15.03
C ALA A 161 20.76 1.38 14.42
N GLU A 162 20.12 2.53 14.38
CA GLU A 162 20.64 3.77 13.82
C GLU A 162 21.65 4.40 14.76
N ASN A 163 22.91 4.55 14.31
CA ASN A 163 23.95 5.23 15.08
C ASN A 163 24.10 6.70 14.71
N ASP A 164 23.73 7.07 13.45
CA ASP A 164 23.69 8.42 12.93
C ASP A 164 22.50 8.56 11.97
N GLU A 165 21.73 9.64 12.07
CA GLU A 165 20.46 9.83 11.34
C GLU A 165 20.59 9.89 9.81
N GLN A 166 21.81 9.96 9.25
CA GLN A 166 21.97 10.37 7.86
C GLN A 166 22.04 9.26 6.82
N ASP A 167 22.52 8.03 7.12
CA ASP A 167 22.68 7.01 6.07
C ASP A 167 22.43 5.57 6.55
N LEU A 168 21.17 5.16 6.65
CA LEU A 168 20.81 3.76 6.91
C LEU A 168 21.04 2.90 5.67
N THR A 169 22.31 2.62 5.36
CA THR A 169 22.69 1.70 4.28
C THR A 169 22.67 0.25 4.74
N PHE A 170 22.47 -0.70 3.82
CA PHE A 170 22.55 -2.13 4.13
C PHE A 170 23.89 -2.54 4.79
N ARG A 171 24.97 -1.80 4.57
CA ARG A 171 26.27 -2.07 5.20
C ARG A 171 26.27 -1.93 6.71
N GLN A 172 25.46 -1.02 7.26
CA GLN A 172 25.37 -0.79 8.72
C GLN A 172 24.67 -1.96 9.43
N PHE A 173 23.81 -2.69 8.73
CA PHE A 173 23.14 -3.88 9.27
C PHE A 173 24.01 -5.15 9.23
N ARG A 174 25.19 -5.10 8.59
CA ARG A 174 26.11 -6.23 8.61
C ARG A 174 26.62 -6.51 10.02
N GLY A 175 26.46 -7.76 10.45
CA GLY A 175 26.85 -8.20 11.79
C GLY A 175 25.84 -7.82 12.89
N LEU A 176 24.62 -7.34 12.56
CA LEU A 176 23.57 -7.10 13.55
C LEU A 176 23.24 -8.37 14.33
N ALA A 177 23.26 -9.54 13.69
CA ALA A 177 22.98 -10.82 14.33
C ALA A 177 24.00 -11.19 15.41
N SER A 178 25.27 -10.82 15.24
CA SER A 178 26.33 -11.06 16.24
C SER A 178 26.33 -10.02 17.37
N ARG A 179 25.86 -8.79 17.09
CA ARG A 179 25.79 -7.71 18.09
C ARG A 179 24.49 -7.76 18.90
N ASN A 180 23.38 -8.01 18.23
CA ASN A 180 22.05 -8.06 18.83
C ASN A 180 21.17 -9.09 18.11
N PRO A 181 21.25 -10.39 18.49
CA PRO A 181 20.55 -11.46 17.80
C PRO A 181 19.03 -11.34 17.84
N LEU A 182 18.49 -10.79 18.94
CA LEU A 182 17.04 -10.60 19.09
C LEU A 182 16.50 -9.56 18.10
N LEU A 183 17.16 -8.41 17.98
CA LEU A 183 16.76 -7.38 16.99
C LEU A 183 16.91 -7.89 15.55
N SER A 184 17.97 -8.66 15.28
CA SER A 184 18.17 -9.25 13.97
C SER A 184 17.07 -10.26 13.62
N ALA A 185 16.71 -11.13 14.55
CA ALA A 185 15.62 -12.10 14.37
C ALA A 185 14.27 -11.41 14.17
N ALA A 186 13.96 -10.38 14.97
CA ALA A 186 12.73 -9.61 14.83
C ALA A 186 12.67 -8.90 13.47
N MET A 187 13.78 -8.28 13.01
CA MET A 187 13.86 -7.66 11.69
C MET A 187 13.59 -8.68 10.57
N ALA A 188 14.22 -9.85 10.64
CA ALA A 188 14.01 -10.92 9.67
C ALA A 188 12.54 -11.37 9.61
N ILE A 189 11.86 -11.49 10.77
CA ILE A 189 10.44 -11.85 10.83
C ILE A 189 9.59 -10.77 10.13
N PHE A 190 9.84 -9.48 10.38
CA PHE A 190 9.08 -8.41 9.72
C PHE A 190 9.37 -8.36 8.22
N MET A 191 10.61 -8.52 7.77
CA MET A 191 10.97 -8.53 6.34
C MET A 191 10.33 -9.71 5.61
N VAL A 192 10.42 -10.92 6.17
CA VAL A 192 9.79 -12.12 5.61
C VAL A 192 8.26 -11.99 5.55
N SER A 193 7.68 -11.33 6.56
CA SER A 193 6.24 -11.06 6.57
C SER A 193 5.82 -10.00 5.55
N LEU A 194 6.59 -8.91 5.37
CA LEU A 194 6.37 -7.92 4.32
C LEU A 194 6.50 -8.54 2.92
N ALA A 195 7.48 -9.41 2.72
CA ALA A 195 7.59 -10.18 1.50
C ALA A 195 6.34 -11.04 1.23
N GLY A 196 5.70 -11.53 2.29
CA GLY A 196 4.50 -12.38 2.19
C GLY A 196 4.85 -13.85 2.01
N PHE A 197 5.86 -14.33 2.75
CA PHE A 197 6.24 -15.74 2.75
C PHE A 197 5.37 -16.54 3.72
N PRO A 198 4.83 -17.74 3.34
CA PRO A 198 4.11 -18.60 4.28
C PRO A 198 5.02 -19.06 5.44
N PRO A 199 4.53 -19.16 6.67
CA PRO A 199 3.17 -18.97 7.19
C PRO A 199 2.91 -17.60 7.85
N THR A 200 3.51 -16.52 7.35
CA THR A 200 3.45 -15.20 7.98
C THR A 200 2.09 -14.51 7.82
N ALA A 201 1.82 -13.51 8.68
CA ALA A 201 0.61 -12.70 8.61
C ALA A 201 0.51 -11.90 7.28
N GLY A 202 1.66 -11.47 6.73
CA GLY A 202 1.71 -10.79 5.43
C GLY A 202 1.25 -11.67 4.27
N PHE A 203 1.59 -12.97 4.30
CA PHE A 203 1.07 -13.94 3.34
C PHE A 203 -0.47 -14.06 3.46
N ILE A 204 -0.99 -14.24 4.67
CA ILE A 204 -2.44 -14.37 4.90
C ILE A 204 -3.17 -13.12 4.41
N ALA A 205 -2.61 -11.94 4.67
CA ALA A 205 -3.18 -10.68 4.23
C ALA A 205 -3.21 -10.54 2.69
N LYS A 206 -2.10 -10.87 2.00
CA LYS A 206 -2.06 -10.91 0.52
C LYS A 206 -3.03 -11.94 -0.04
N TYR A 207 -3.07 -13.15 0.54
CA TYR A 207 -3.98 -14.21 0.13
C TYR A 207 -5.44 -13.78 0.23
N GLY A 208 -5.83 -13.08 1.29
CA GLY A 208 -7.18 -12.54 1.45
C GLY A 208 -7.58 -11.57 0.34
N LEU A 209 -6.67 -10.64 -0.03
CA LEU A 209 -6.89 -9.72 -1.15
C LEU A 209 -7.01 -10.46 -2.48
N PHE A 210 -6.11 -11.42 -2.74
CA PHE A 210 -6.06 -12.14 -4.01
C PHE A 210 -7.26 -13.06 -4.19
N SER A 211 -7.66 -13.79 -3.14
CA SER A 211 -8.83 -14.67 -3.21
C SER A 211 -10.13 -13.90 -3.46
N ALA A 212 -10.30 -12.74 -2.79
CA ALA A 212 -11.44 -11.87 -3.03
C ALA A 212 -11.46 -11.32 -4.46
N ALA A 213 -10.30 -10.92 -5.00
CA ALA A 213 -10.19 -10.42 -6.37
C ALA A 213 -10.44 -11.51 -7.43
N ILE A 214 -9.94 -12.73 -7.22
CA ILE A 214 -10.20 -13.87 -8.12
C ILE A 214 -11.70 -14.18 -8.18
N ALA A 215 -12.40 -14.16 -7.05
CA ALA A 215 -13.84 -14.39 -6.98
C ALA A 215 -14.65 -13.36 -7.81
N LYS A 216 -14.10 -12.18 -8.07
CA LYS A 216 -14.68 -11.11 -8.92
C LYS A 216 -14.16 -11.12 -10.36
N GLY A 217 -13.32 -12.07 -10.74
CA GLY A 217 -12.81 -12.21 -12.11
C GLY A 217 -11.55 -11.36 -12.40
N TYR A 218 -10.94 -10.68 -11.42
CA TYR A 218 -9.71 -9.90 -11.62
C TYR A 218 -8.43 -10.77 -11.70
N ILE A 219 -8.49 -11.90 -12.42
CA ILE A 219 -7.41 -12.91 -12.48
C ILE A 219 -6.09 -12.29 -12.95
N TRP A 220 -6.11 -11.49 -14.02
CA TRP A 220 -4.88 -10.88 -14.55
C TRP A 220 -4.23 -9.90 -13.59
N LEU A 221 -5.02 -9.15 -12.83
CA LEU A 221 -4.48 -8.27 -11.80
C LEU A 221 -3.80 -9.06 -10.68
N VAL A 222 -4.38 -10.20 -10.29
CA VAL A 222 -3.77 -11.10 -9.29
C VAL A 222 -2.50 -11.75 -9.85
N VAL A 223 -2.44 -12.14 -11.11
CA VAL A 223 -1.20 -12.63 -11.74
C VAL A 223 -0.10 -11.58 -11.66
N ILE A 224 -0.39 -10.32 -12.00
CA ILE A 224 0.55 -9.21 -11.86
C ILE A 224 0.98 -9.05 -10.40
N ALA A 225 0.04 -9.14 -9.45
CA ALA A 225 0.33 -9.02 -8.02
C ALA A 225 1.24 -10.14 -7.50
N VAL A 226 1.03 -11.39 -7.93
CA VAL A 226 1.87 -12.53 -7.57
C VAL A 226 3.28 -12.35 -8.14
N LEU A 227 3.43 -11.97 -9.41
CA LEU A 227 4.73 -11.69 -10.02
C LEU A 227 5.48 -10.56 -9.25
N ASN A 228 4.77 -9.50 -8.90
CA ASN A 228 5.32 -8.42 -8.08
C ASN A 228 5.71 -8.89 -6.66
N THR A 229 4.96 -9.83 -6.08
CA THR A 229 5.32 -10.44 -4.80
C THR A 229 6.63 -11.25 -4.92
N LEU A 230 6.85 -11.99 -6.00
CA LEU A 230 8.11 -12.70 -6.26
C LEU A 230 9.29 -11.73 -6.37
N VAL A 231 9.10 -10.60 -7.07
CA VAL A 231 10.11 -9.53 -7.14
C VAL A 231 10.44 -8.99 -5.75
N SER A 232 9.44 -8.85 -4.88
CA SER A 232 9.64 -8.32 -3.53
C SER A 232 10.50 -9.22 -2.63
N PHE A 233 10.52 -10.53 -2.84
CA PHE A 233 11.39 -11.45 -2.10
C PHE A 233 12.89 -11.15 -2.26
N TYR A 234 13.29 -10.52 -3.34
CA TYR A 234 14.69 -10.22 -3.57
C TYR A 234 15.23 -9.08 -2.70
N TYR A 235 14.43 -8.07 -2.42
CA TYR A 235 14.92 -6.91 -1.66
C TYR A 235 14.60 -6.97 -0.16
N TYR A 236 13.66 -7.82 0.28
CA TYR A 236 13.41 -8.11 1.69
C TYR A 236 14.36 -9.18 2.24
#